data_c6764a866ed3fca6e8bcfdf6b7255408
#
_entry.id   c6764a866ed3fca6e8bcfdf6b7255408
#
_cell.length_a   1.000
_cell.length_b   1.000
_cell.length_c   1.000
_cell.angle_alpha   90.00
_cell.angle_beta   90.00
_cell.angle_gamma   90.00
#
_symmetry.space_group_name_H-M   'P 1'
#
loop_
_entity.id
_entity.type
_entity.pdbx_description
1 polymer ?
#
loop_
_entity_poly.entity_id
_entity_poly.type
_entity_poly.pdbx_seq_one_letter_code
_entity_poly.pdbx_strand_id
1 'polypeptide(L)'
;LGDVYKRQLKLTGATENNLHNVTLEVPFGTLTVVTGVSGSGKSSLVTDTLAPALANRVNHAHRRTGAYKKITGLDKIDKVINIDQSPIGRTPRSNPATYIGLWDDIRALFASTQESKARGYSPGRFSFNVNGGRCEACKGDGQIKIEMHFLPDIYVPCEVCGGDRYNRETLQVTYRGKNIAEVLDMTVEDALAFFENIPGIKRKLQTLFDVGLGYIRLGQPATT
;
A
#
# COMPACT_ATOMS: atom_id res chain seq x y z
N LEU A 1 -40.38 8.26 5.02
CA LEU A 1 -39.52 8.75 3.91
C LEU A 1 -39.06 10.20 4.10
N GLY A 2 -39.75 11.06 4.85
CA GLY A 2 -39.41 12.47 5.01
C GLY A 2 -38.17 12.79 5.85
N ASP A 3 -37.74 11.92 6.75
CA ASP A 3 -36.59 12.17 7.66
C ASP A 3 -35.22 11.78 7.07
N VAL A 4 -35.18 10.95 6.05
CA VAL A 4 -33.95 10.53 5.38
C VAL A 4 -33.31 11.72 4.64
N TYR A 5 -34.09 12.62 4.11
CA TYR A 5 -33.62 13.81 3.39
C TYR A 5 -33.05 14.92 4.30
N LYS A 6 -33.30 14.86 5.60
CA LYS A 6 -32.78 15.86 6.56
C LYS A 6 -31.36 15.56 7.04
N ARG A 7 -30.84 14.34 6.78
CA ARG A 7 -29.51 13.91 7.18
C ARG A 7 -28.69 13.51 5.95
N GLN A 8 -28.11 14.50 5.31
CA GLN A 8 -27.30 14.30 4.11
C GLN A 8 -26.06 15.17 4.10
N LEU A 9 -25.04 14.69 3.44
CA LEU A 9 -23.92 15.48 2.97
C LEU A 9 -24.37 16.21 1.69
N LYS A 10 -24.14 17.50 1.59
CA LYS A 10 -24.48 18.28 0.41
C LYS A 10 -23.31 19.13 -0.04
N LEU A 11 -22.86 18.89 -1.28
CA LEU A 11 -21.89 19.70 -2.00
C LEU A 11 -22.65 20.53 -3.03
N THR A 12 -22.45 21.85 -3.01
CA THR A 12 -23.13 22.77 -3.95
C THR A 12 -22.15 23.57 -4.75
N GLY A 13 -22.49 23.82 -6.01
CA GLY A 13 -21.77 24.72 -6.87
C GLY A 13 -20.44 24.19 -7.36
N ALA A 14 -20.30 22.88 -7.60
CA ALA A 14 -19.10 22.30 -8.20
C ALA A 14 -18.94 22.75 -9.65
N THR A 15 -17.73 23.25 -9.97
CA THR A 15 -17.42 23.85 -11.28
C THR A 15 -16.07 23.36 -11.83
N GLU A 16 -15.48 22.29 -11.26
CA GLU A 16 -14.20 21.75 -11.73
C GLU A 16 -14.36 21.07 -13.09
N ASN A 17 -13.42 21.30 -14.00
CA ASN A 17 -13.40 20.78 -15.36
C ASN A 17 -14.71 21.06 -16.12
N ASN A 18 -15.44 20.02 -16.50
CA ASN A 18 -16.71 20.11 -17.26
C ASN A 18 -17.96 20.23 -16.36
N LEU A 19 -17.81 20.49 -15.07
CA LEU A 19 -18.95 20.68 -14.17
C LEU A 19 -19.50 22.09 -14.24
N HIS A 20 -20.81 22.23 -14.41
CA HIS A 20 -21.51 23.50 -14.49
C HIS A 20 -22.43 23.71 -13.29
N ASN A 21 -21.87 24.22 -12.16
CA ASN A 21 -22.60 24.54 -10.94
C ASN A 21 -23.42 23.34 -10.38
N VAL A 22 -22.78 22.14 -10.38
CA VAL A 22 -23.45 20.89 -9.99
C VAL A 22 -23.64 20.83 -8.49
N THR A 23 -24.80 20.31 -8.06
CA THR A 23 -25.10 19.99 -6.66
C THR A 23 -25.15 18.47 -6.50
N LEU A 24 -24.46 17.95 -5.48
CA LEU A 24 -24.48 16.55 -5.11
C LEU A 24 -25.03 16.41 -3.69
N GLU A 25 -26.02 15.53 -3.52
CA GLU A 25 -26.60 15.18 -2.22
C GLU A 25 -26.36 13.69 -1.96
N VAL A 26 -25.76 13.39 -0.81
CA VAL A 26 -25.42 12.03 -0.37
C VAL A 26 -26.10 11.77 0.96
N PRO A 27 -27.17 10.98 1.02
CA PRO A 27 -27.83 10.63 2.26
C PRO A 27 -26.92 9.81 3.17
N PHE A 28 -26.95 10.05 4.47
CA PHE A 28 -26.18 9.25 5.43
C PHE A 28 -26.80 7.87 5.66
N GLY A 29 -25.94 6.88 5.94
CA GLY A 29 -26.36 5.52 6.19
C GLY A 29 -26.85 4.74 4.95
N THR A 30 -26.50 5.23 3.76
CA THR A 30 -26.90 4.59 2.48
C THR A 30 -25.69 4.29 1.61
N LEU A 31 -25.84 3.33 0.70
CA LEU A 31 -24.95 3.14 -0.43
C LEU A 31 -25.37 4.10 -1.55
N THR A 32 -24.49 5.04 -1.90
CA THR A 32 -24.71 5.95 -3.02
C THR A 32 -23.77 5.57 -4.17
N VAL A 33 -24.34 5.32 -5.35
CA VAL A 33 -23.60 4.96 -6.56
C VAL A 33 -23.69 6.09 -7.58
N VAL A 34 -22.53 6.55 -8.08
CA VAL A 34 -22.43 7.57 -9.13
C VAL A 34 -22.14 6.89 -10.46
N THR A 35 -23.08 6.94 -11.39
CA THR A 35 -23.00 6.31 -12.71
C THR A 35 -23.07 7.33 -13.83
N GLY A 36 -22.75 6.94 -15.05
CA GLY A 36 -22.82 7.78 -16.25
C GLY A 36 -21.76 7.41 -17.28
N VAL A 37 -21.88 7.92 -18.48
CA VAL A 37 -20.93 7.70 -19.58
C VAL A 37 -19.53 8.25 -19.28
N SER A 38 -18.52 7.78 -20.00
CA SER A 38 -17.16 8.32 -19.87
C SER A 38 -17.17 9.81 -20.23
N GLY A 39 -16.42 10.62 -19.46
CA GLY A 39 -16.35 12.07 -19.66
C GLY A 39 -17.53 12.87 -19.08
N SER A 40 -18.53 12.24 -18.44
CA SER A 40 -19.69 12.97 -17.87
C SER A 40 -19.39 13.79 -16.61
N GLY A 41 -18.14 13.80 -16.13
CA GLY A 41 -17.73 14.58 -14.95
C GLY A 41 -17.78 13.84 -13.62
N LYS A 42 -18.04 12.50 -13.58
CA LYS A 42 -18.06 11.72 -12.34
C LYS A 42 -16.79 11.86 -11.51
N SER A 43 -15.63 11.70 -12.14
CA SER A 43 -14.32 11.82 -11.48
C SER A 43 -14.08 13.24 -10.99
N SER A 44 -14.42 14.25 -11.80
CA SER A 44 -14.29 15.66 -11.41
C SER A 44 -15.16 15.99 -10.21
N LEU A 45 -16.37 15.42 -10.12
CA LEU A 45 -17.27 15.65 -9.01
C LEU A 45 -16.85 14.91 -7.73
N VAL A 46 -16.58 13.59 -7.85
CA VAL A 46 -16.34 12.73 -6.68
C VAL A 46 -14.86 12.74 -6.29
N THR A 47 -13.97 12.40 -7.24
CA THR A 47 -12.54 12.16 -6.95
C THR A 47 -11.76 13.47 -6.82
N ASP A 48 -12.05 14.46 -7.69
CA ASP A 48 -11.28 15.71 -7.72
C ASP A 48 -11.87 16.81 -6.83
N THR A 49 -13.18 16.75 -6.52
CA THR A 49 -13.84 17.77 -5.72
C THR A 49 -14.30 17.25 -4.35
N LEU A 50 -15.22 16.27 -4.29
CA LEU A 50 -15.82 15.83 -3.04
C LEU A 50 -14.82 15.16 -2.10
N ALA A 51 -14.11 14.13 -2.56
CA ALA A 51 -13.19 13.34 -1.74
C ALA A 51 -12.07 14.18 -1.11
N PRO A 52 -11.34 15.03 -1.85
CA PRO A 52 -10.33 15.88 -1.25
C PRO A 52 -10.94 16.99 -0.35
N ALA A 53 -12.11 17.53 -0.67
CA ALA A 53 -12.79 18.50 0.19
C ALA A 53 -13.16 17.89 1.54
N LEU A 54 -13.68 16.66 1.56
CA LEU A 54 -13.96 15.90 2.77
C LEU A 54 -12.68 15.57 3.54
N ALA A 55 -11.66 15.05 2.87
CA ALA A 55 -10.39 14.69 3.50
C ALA A 55 -9.75 15.92 4.19
N ASN A 56 -9.80 17.09 3.57
CA ASN A 56 -9.27 18.32 4.15
C ASN A 56 -10.05 18.78 5.39
N ARG A 57 -11.37 18.64 5.37
CA ARG A 57 -12.24 19.11 6.47
C ARG A 57 -12.33 18.14 7.64
N VAL A 58 -12.38 16.84 7.35
CA VAL A 58 -12.60 15.77 8.35
C VAL A 58 -11.28 15.16 8.82
N ASN A 59 -10.40 14.84 7.88
CA ASN A 59 -9.12 14.18 8.20
C ASN A 59 -7.93 15.16 8.32
N HIS A 60 -8.16 16.48 8.22
CA HIS A 60 -7.13 17.53 8.26
C HIS A 60 -6.01 17.33 7.20
N ALA A 61 -6.37 16.76 6.05
CA ALA A 61 -5.46 16.62 4.92
C ALA A 61 -5.26 17.99 4.22
N HIS A 62 -4.17 18.12 3.47
CA HIS A 62 -3.88 19.31 2.65
C HIS A 62 -3.83 18.92 1.17
N ARG A 63 -4.99 18.55 0.61
CA ARG A 63 -5.12 18.16 -0.79
C ARG A 63 -5.70 19.29 -1.61
N ARG A 64 -5.27 19.41 -2.88
CA ARG A 64 -5.94 20.29 -3.84
C ARG A 64 -7.37 19.81 -4.03
N THR A 65 -8.33 20.72 -3.99
CA THR A 65 -9.75 20.45 -4.24
C THR A 65 -10.19 21.12 -5.53
N GLY A 66 -11.08 20.48 -6.27
CA GLY A 66 -11.83 21.14 -7.33
C GLY A 66 -12.67 22.30 -6.80
N ALA A 67 -13.04 23.22 -7.67
CA ALA A 67 -13.81 24.41 -7.30
C ALA A 67 -15.26 24.07 -6.95
N TYR A 68 -15.73 24.55 -5.78
CA TYR A 68 -17.11 24.41 -5.32
C TYR A 68 -17.49 25.62 -4.42
N LYS A 69 -18.81 25.87 -4.24
CA LYS A 69 -19.28 26.99 -3.41
C LYS A 69 -19.37 26.62 -1.94
N LYS A 70 -20.00 25.52 -1.61
CA LYS A 70 -20.29 25.15 -0.21
C LYS A 70 -20.42 23.64 -0.03
N ILE A 71 -20.03 23.16 1.14
CA ILE A 71 -20.29 21.80 1.61
C ILE A 71 -20.96 21.87 3.00
N THR A 72 -21.98 21.06 3.24
CA THR A 72 -22.74 21.00 4.50
C THR A 72 -22.97 19.56 4.93
N GLY A 73 -23.22 19.32 6.22
CA GLY A 73 -23.43 17.97 6.79
C GLY A 73 -22.13 17.32 7.26
N LEU A 74 -21.03 18.05 7.38
CA LEU A 74 -19.73 17.53 7.81
C LEU A 74 -19.70 17.10 9.27
N ASP A 75 -20.55 17.68 10.10
CA ASP A 75 -20.70 17.40 11.55
C ASP A 75 -21.13 15.96 11.86
N LYS A 76 -21.55 15.21 10.86
CA LYS A 76 -21.99 13.82 10.96
C LYS A 76 -20.97 12.82 10.45
N ILE A 77 -19.78 13.27 10.07
CA ILE A 77 -18.73 12.44 9.46
C ILE A 77 -17.49 12.47 10.37
N ASP A 78 -17.16 11.33 10.98
CA ASP A 78 -16.00 11.22 11.87
C ASP A 78 -14.71 10.98 11.09
N LYS A 79 -14.79 10.28 9.95
CA LYS A 79 -13.63 9.90 9.15
C LYS A 79 -14.00 9.70 7.69
N VAL A 80 -13.08 10.04 6.80
CA VAL A 80 -13.18 9.76 5.36
C VAL A 80 -12.09 8.78 4.95
N ILE A 81 -12.49 7.67 4.34
CA ILE A 81 -11.58 6.69 3.77
C ILE A 81 -11.77 6.73 2.25
N ASN A 82 -10.70 7.06 1.54
CA ASN A 82 -10.68 7.03 0.08
C ASN A 82 -9.97 5.74 -0.36
N ILE A 83 -10.68 4.92 -1.11
CA ILE A 83 -10.14 3.68 -1.69
C ILE A 83 -10.10 3.88 -3.20
N ASP A 84 -8.94 3.70 -3.80
CA ASP A 84 -8.74 3.77 -5.24
C ASP A 84 -8.07 2.50 -5.76
N GLN A 85 -7.96 2.37 -7.06
CA GLN A 85 -7.30 1.24 -7.73
C GLN A 85 -5.84 1.55 -8.08
N SER A 86 -5.24 2.57 -7.47
CA SER A 86 -3.84 2.88 -7.69
C SER A 86 -2.96 1.72 -7.21
N PRO A 87 -1.92 1.36 -7.98
CA PRO A 87 -1.00 0.32 -7.54
C PRO A 87 -0.31 0.73 -6.23
N ILE A 88 -0.13 -0.23 -5.31
CA ILE A 88 0.56 -0.01 -4.02
C ILE A 88 2.01 0.44 -4.16
N GLY A 89 2.55 0.38 -5.37
CA GLY A 89 3.88 0.89 -5.70
C GLY A 89 4.18 0.77 -7.18
N ARG A 90 5.20 1.48 -7.62
CA ARG A 90 5.63 1.54 -9.03
C ARG A 90 6.97 0.86 -9.28
N THR A 91 7.53 0.22 -8.26
CA THR A 91 8.84 -0.42 -8.33
C THR A 91 8.77 -1.86 -7.86
N PRO A 92 9.67 -2.74 -8.29
CA PRO A 92 9.75 -4.13 -7.81
C PRO A 92 9.99 -4.27 -6.30
N ARG A 93 10.38 -3.19 -5.61
CA ARG A 93 10.59 -3.15 -4.16
C ARG A 93 9.31 -2.94 -3.37
N SER A 94 8.28 -2.42 -4.02
CA SER A 94 6.96 -2.28 -3.40
C SER A 94 6.28 -3.64 -3.36
N ASN A 95 5.94 -4.10 -2.17
CA ASN A 95 5.33 -5.40 -1.92
C ASN A 95 4.40 -5.33 -0.70
N PRO A 96 3.56 -6.35 -0.45
CA PRO A 96 2.63 -6.36 0.68
C PRO A 96 3.31 -6.11 2.02
N ALA A 97 4.46 -6.73 2.29
CA ALA A 97 5.16 -6.58 3.55
C ALA A 97 5.65 -5.14 3.81
N THR A 98 6.15 -4.45 2.76
CA THR A 98 6.58 -3.05 2.88
C THR A 98 5.40 -2.10 3.00
N TYR A 99 4.31 -2.36 2.28
CA TYR A 99 3.13 -1.50 2.27
C TYR A 99 2.46 -1.39 3.65
N ILE A 100 2.33 -2.51 4.37
CA ILE A 100 1.72 -2.50 5.71
C ILE A 100 2.74 -2.24 6.84
N GLY A 101 4.00 -1.91 6.51
CA GLY A 101 5.06 -1.70 7.49
C GLY A 101 5.45 -2.96 8.27
N LEU A 102 5.14 -4.15 7.76
CA LEU A 102 5.52 -5.43 8.37
C LEU A 102 7.02 -5.68 8.25
N TRP A 103 7.61 -5.26 7.14
CA TRP A 103 9.01 -5.52 6.84
C TRP A 103 9.98 -4.90 7.85
N ASP A 104 9.62 -3.77 8.44
CA ASP A 104 10.42 -3.11 9.48
C ASP A 104 10.50 -3.95 10.75
N ASP A 105 9.38 -4.56 11.16
CA ASP A 105 9.34 -5.45 12.32
C ASP A 105 10.16 -6.74 12.08
N ILE A 106 10.07 -7.30 10.86
CA ILE A 106 10.84 -8.49 10.48
C ILE A 106 12.35 -8.17 10.46
N ARG A 107 12.76 -7.04 9.91
CA ARG A 107 14.17 -6.60 9.91
C ARG A 107 14.70 -6.42 11.35
N ALA A 108 13.92 -5.82 12.22
CA ALA A 108 14.27 -5.67 13.64
C ALA A 108 14.42 -7.03 14.33
N LEU A 109 13.53 -7.99 14.04
CA LEU A 109 13.61 -9.35 14.57
C LEU A 109 14.90 -10.06 14.11
N PHE A 110 15.24 -10.01 12.82
CA PHE A 110 16.48 -10.59 12.30
C PHE A 110 17.73 -9.96 12.91
N ALA A 111 17.74 -8.64 13.10
CA ALA A 111 18.84 -7.93 13.77
C ALA A 111 18.97 -8.30 15.25
N SER A 112 17.90 -8.79 15.89
CA SER A 112 17.91 -9.23 17.28
C SER A 112 18.47 -10.64 17.49
N THR A 113 18.66 -11.42 16.43
CA THR A 113 19.22 -12.78 16.52
C THR A 113 20.64 -12.78 17.08
N GLN A 114 21.04 -13.88 17.73
CA GLN A 114 22.38 -13.99 18.30
C GLN A 114 23.49 -13.84 17.25
N GLU A 115 23.27 -14.41 16.08
CA GLU A 115 24.22 -14.33 14.96
C GLU A 115 24.35 -12.88 14.44
N SER A 116 23.24 -12.15 14.27
CA SER A 116 23.27 -10.75 13.88
C SER A 116 24.02 -9.87 14.89
N LYS A 117 23.79 -10.11 16.18
CA LYS A 117 24.48 -9.37 17.24
C LYS A 117 26.00 -9.66 17.25
N ALA A 118 26.39 -10.92 17.06
CA ALA A 118 27.78 -11.33 16.97
C ALA A 118 28.51 -10.69 15.78
N ARG A 119 27.79 -10.46 14.66
CA ARG A 119 28.32 -9.83 13.45
C ARG A 119 28.15 -8.29 13.43
N GLY A 120 27.52 -7.69 14.44
CA GLY A 120 27.22 -6.24 14.49
C GLY A 120 26.20 -5.80 13.44
N TYR A 121 25.28 -6.66 13.04
CA TYR A 121 24.27 -6.36 12.03
C TYR A 121 23.08 -5.59 12.64
N SER A 122 22.83 -4.40 12.11
CA SER A 122 21.67 -3.57 12.43
C SER A 122 20.47 -3.93 11.53
N PRO A 123 19.25 -3.46 11.84
CA PRO A 123 18.08 -3.66 10.97
C PRO A 123 18.27 -3.19 9.52
N GLY A 124 19.16 -2.22 9.29
CA GLY A 124 19.53 -1.75 7.96
C GLY A 124 20.18 -2.83 7.09
N ARG A 125 20.92 -3.78 7.69
CA ARG A 125 21.53 -4.92 6.99
C ARG A 125 20.48 -5.77 6.28
N PHE A 126 19.30 -5.90 6.85
CA PHE A 126 18.18 -6.69 6.33
C PHE A 126 17.22 -5.88 5.45
N SER A 127 17.63 -4.69 5.01
CA SER A 127 16.88 -3.88 4.05
C SER A 127 17.42 -4.09 2.63
N PHE A 128 16.52 -4.40 1.70
CA PHE A 128 16.87 -4.42 0.28
C PHE A 128 16.91 -3.02 -0.37
N ASN A 129 16.58 -1.96 0.39
CA ASN A 129 16.57 -0.58 -0.10
C ASN A 129 17.87 0.17 0.16
N VAL A 130 18.67 -0.26 1.15
CA VAL A 130 19.92 0.40 1.53
C VAL A 130 21.13 -0.49 1.28
N ASN A 131 22.30 0.12 1.10
CA ASN A 131 23.54 -0.59 0.87
C ASN A 131 23.98 -1.39 2.11
N GLY A 132 24.79 -2.41 1.89
CA GLY A 132 25.41 -3.21 2.94
C GLY A 132 24.90 -4.64 3.01
N GLY A 133 23.57 -4.87 2.93
CA GLY A 133 23.00 -6.22 2.99
C GLY A 133 22.31 -6.68 1.70
N ARG A 134 21.96 -5.74 0.82
CA ARG A 134 21.30 -6.06 -0.44
C ARG A 134 22.30 -6.59 -1.49
N CYS A 135 21.80 -7.27 -2.50
CA CYS A 135 22.55 -7.56 -3.71
C CYS A 135 22.83 -6.26 -4.47
N GLU A 136 24.12 -5.94 -4.69
CA GLU A 136 24.49 -4.69 -5.38
C GLU A 136 24.31 -4.79 -6.89
N ALA A 137 24.29 -5.99 -7.50
CA ALA A 137 24.05 -6.18 -8.93
C ALA A 137 22.65 -5.70 -9.33
N CYS A 138 21.60 -6.13 -8.60
CA CYS A 138 20.22 -5.68 -8.83
C CYS A 138 19.80 -4.55 -7.86
N LYS A 139 20.69 -4.06 -7.00
CA LYS A 139 20.41 -3.03 -6.00
C LYS A 139 19.20 -3.35 -5.10
N GLY A 140 18.92 -4.65 -4.87
CA GLY A 140 17.81 -5.11 -4.04
C GLY A 140 16.48 -5.32 -4.78
N ASP A 141 16.44 -5.15 -6.09
CA ASP A 141 15.22 -5.38 -6.87
C ASP A 141 14.90 -6.87 -7.05
N GLY A 142 15.92 -7.76 -6.93
CA GLY A 142 15.80 -9.19 -7.18
C GLY A 142 15.75 -9.52 -8.67
N GLN A 143 15.56 -8.53 -9.50
CA GLN A 143 15.46 -8.66 -10.95
C GLN A 143 16.18 -7.50 -11.66
N ILE A 144 16.51 -7.70 -12.92
CA ILE A 144 17.14 -6.71 -13.79
C ILE A 144 16.13 -6.33 -14.87
N LYS A 145 15.92 -5.02 -15.01
CA LYS A 145 15.10 -4.45 -16.06
C LYS A 145 15.90 -4.38 -17.35
N ILE A 146 15.38 -4.97 -18.42
CA ILE A 146 15.91 -4.87 -19.77
C ILE A 146 15.00 -3.90 -20.53
N GLU A 147 15.52 -2.69 -20.81
CA GLU A 147 14.77 -1.67 -21.53
C GLU A 147 14.76 -1.98 -23.03
N MET A 148 13.59 -1.99 -23.63
CA MET A 148 13.39 -2.21 -25.05
C MET A 148 12.78 -0.95 -25.68
N HIS A 149 13.46 -0.36 -26.68
CA HIS A 149 13.06 0.92 -27.27
C HIS A 149 11.65 0.94 -27.92
N PHE A 150 11.14 -0.21 -28.38
CA PHE A 150 9.85 -0.30 -29.09
C PHE A 150 8.88 -1.35 -28.50
N LEU A 151 9.28 -2.04 -27.43
CA LEU A 151 8.50 -3.10 -26.78
C LEU A 151 8.40 -2.79 -25.27
N PRO A 152 7.44 -3.37 -24.57
CA PRO A 152 7.40 -3.29 -23.10
C PRO A 152 8.71 -3.81 -22.47
N ASP A 153 9.15 -3.15 -21.40
CA ASP A 153 10.33 -3.56 -20.67
C ASP A 153 10.19 -5.00 -20.13
N ILE A 154 11.26 -5.77 -20.19
CA ILE A 154 11.30 -7.14 -19.67
C ILE A 154 12.06 -7.16 -18.35
N TYR A 155 11.54 -7.90 -17.38
CA TYR A 155 12.18 -8.13 -16.08
C TYR A 155 12.66 -9.57 -16.01
N VAL A 156 13.95 -9.75 -15.77
CA VAL A 156 14.58 -11.08 -15.59
C VAL A 156 15.14 -11.22 -14.18
N PRO A 157 15.09 -12.41 -13.56
CA PRO A 157 15.73 -12.63 -12.27
C PRO A 157 17.20 -12.22 -12.30
N CYS A 158 17.71 -11.64 -11.21
CA CYS A 158 19.12 -11.29 -11.09
C CYS A 158 19.98 -12.55 -11.00
N GLU A 159 20.89 -12.76 -11.93
CA GLU A 159 21.77 -13.94 -11.95
C GLU A 159 22.70 -14.04 -10.72
N VAL A 160 23.06 -12.89 -10.11
CA VAL A 160 23.97 -12.85 -8.96
C VAL A 160 23.30 -13.35 -7.67
N CYS A 161 22.04 -12.96 -7.42
CA CYS A 161 21.31 -13.35 -6.21
C CYS A 161 20.16 -14.32 -6.48
N GLY A 162 19.94 -14.75 -7.71
CA GLY A 162 18.86 -15.68 -8.05
C GLY A 162 17.44 -15.17 -7.78
N GLY A 163 17.29 -13.85 -7.52
CA GLY A 163 16.02 -13.26 -7.10
C GLY A 163 15.93 -12.91 -5.62
N ASP A 164 16.85 -13.38 -4.78
CA ASP A 164 16.82 -13.24 -3.31
C ASP A 164 16.96 -11.82 -2.78
N ARG A 165 17.38 -10.86 -3.61
CA ARG A 165 17.53 -9.43 -3.26
C ARG A 165 18.70 -9.09 -2.33
N TYR A 166 19.30 -10.07 -1.66
CA TYR A 166 20.34 -9.91 -0.64
C TYR A 166 21.69 -10.49 -1.06
N ASN A 167 22.75 -10.06 -0.40
CA ASN A 167 24.06 -10.66 -0.56
C ASN A 167 24.18 -11.94 0.29
N ARG A 168 25.21 -12.76 -0.01
CA ARG A 168 25.41 -14.07 0.60
C ARG A 168 25.59 -14.00 2.11
N GLU A 169 26.29 -12.99 2.63
CA GLU A 169 26.55 -12.85 4.07
C GLU A 169 25.25 -12.54 4.85
N THR A 170 24.36 -11.75 4.28
CA THR A 170 23.05 -11.46 4.90
C THR A 170 22.16 -12.69 4.94
N LEU A 171 22.20 -13.52 3.89
CA LEU A 171 21.42 -14.75 3.80
C LEU A 171 21.90 -15.87 4.76
N GLN A 172 23.10 -15.78 5.31
CA GLN A 172 23.58 -16.71 6.33
C GLN A 172 22.83 -16.59 7.66
N VAL A 173 22.34 -15.37 7.96
CA VAL A 173 21.57 -15.16 9.20
C VAL A 173 20.19 -15.78 9.07
N THR A 174 19.83 -16.64 10.04
CA THR A 174 18.52 -17.30 10.04
C THR A 174 17.74 -17.01 11.33
N TYR A 175 16.42 -17.02 11.19
CA TYR A 175 15.47 -17.05 12.30
C TYR A 175 14.59 -18.30 12.14
N ARG A 176 14.57 -19.18 13.16
CA ARG A 176 13.88 -20.49 13.09
C ARG A 176 14.20 -21.29 11.81
N GLY A 177 15.47 -21.25 11.37
CA GLY A 177 15.95 -22.01 10.21
C GLY A 177 15.61 -21.38 8.85
N LYS A 178 15.02 -20.18 8.80
CA LYS A 178 14.74 -19.46 7.57
C LYS A 178 15.53 -18.16 7.48
N ASN A 179 16.14 -17.90 6.32
CA ASN A 179 16.79 -16.64 6.05
C ASN A 179 15.78 -15.54 5.64
N ILE A 180 16.26 -14.31 5.51
CA ILE A 180 15.39 -13.15 5.24
C ILE A 180 14.72 -13.22 3.86
N ALA A 181 15.35 -13.81 2.85
CA ALA A 181 14.77 -13.98 1.51
C ALA A 181 13.69 -15.07 1.51
N GLU A 182 13.92 -16.19 2.18
CA GLU A 182 12.92 -17.24 2.35
C GLU A 182 11.67 -16.74 3.09
N VAL A 183 11.86 -15.85 4.07
CA VAL A 183 10.72 -15.20 4.75
C VAL A 183 9.96 -14.29 3.80
N LEU A 184 10.66 -13.55 2.94
CA LEU A 184 10.02 -12.68 1.95
C LEU A 184 9.21 -13.48 0.91
N ASP A 185 9.60 -14.72 0.64
CA ASP A 185 8.92 -15.63 -0.30
C ASP A 185 7.73 -16.40 0.32
N MET A 186 7.57 -16.36 1.65
CA MET A 186 6.41 -16.98 2.31
C MET A 186 5.10 -16.34 1.88
N THR A 187 4.04 -17.15 1.81
CA THR A 187 2.68 -16.64 1.77
C THR A 187 2.32 -15.97 3.09
N VAL A 188 1.28 -15.13 3.08
CA VAL A 188 0.75 -14.54 4.32
C VAL A 188 0.32 -15.62 5.31
N GLU A 189 -0.29 -16.70 4.82
CA GLU A 189 -0.73 -17.85 5.64
C GLU A 189 0.46 -18.56 6.29
N ASP A 190 1.50 -18.90 5.52
CA ASP A 190 2.71 -19.54 6.05
C ASP A 190 3.43 -18.64 7.06
N ALA A 191 3.54 -17.35 6.74
CA ALA A 191 4.16 -16.37 7.62
C ALA A 191 3.38 -16.19 8.93
N LEU A 192 2.04 -16.24 8.88
CA LEU A 192 1.19 -16.17 10.07
C LEU A 192 1.48 -17.31 11.05
N ALA A 193 1.63 -18.53 10.54
CA ALA A 193 2.03 -19.69 11.32
C ALA A 193 3.49 -19.57 11.82
N PHE A 194 4.41 -19.13 10.96
CA PHE A 194 5.82 -18.98 11.29
C PHE A 194 6.09 -17.96 12.40
N PHE A 195 5.36 -16.84 12.39
CA PHE A 195 5.49 -15.75 13.37
C PHE A 195 4.43 -15.77 14.46
N GLU A 196 3.78 -16.91 14.74
CA GLU A 196 2.70 -17.06 15.72
C GLU A 196 3.01 -16.47 17.11
N ASN A 197 4.29 -16.53 17.53
CA ASN A 197 4.79 -16.10 18.83
C ASN A 197 5.32 -14.65 18.85
N ILE A 198 5.17 -13.90 17.73
CA ILE A 198 5.59 -12.50 17.64
C ILE A 198 4.36 -11.61 17.47
N PRO A 199 3.77 -11.09 18.55
CA PRO A 199 2.45 -10.44 18.52
C PRO A 199 2.34 -9.27 17.54
N GLY A 200 3.40 -8.45 17.40
CA GLY A 200 3.44 -7.31 16.48
C GLY A 200 3.33 -7.71 15.01
N ILE A 201 4.10 -8.72 14.62
CA ILE A 201 4.10 -9.29 13.26
C ILE A 201 2.79 -10.03 13.00
N LYS A 202 2.40 -10.91 13.94
CA LYS A 202 1.17 -11.71 13.84
C LYS A 202 -0.06 -10.84 13.59
N ARG A 203 -0.23 -9.74 14.32
CA ARG A 203 -1.39 -8.85 14.18
C ARG A 203 -1.50 -8.27 12.75
N LYS A 204 -0.39 -7.85 12.16
CA LYS A 204 -0.36 -7.32 10.78
C LYS A 204 -0.67 -8.40 9.75
N LEU A 205 -0.10 -9.60 9.92
CA LEU A 205 -0.37 -10.75 9.06
C LEU A 205 -1.83 -11.21 9.17
N GLN A 206 -2.38 -11.24 10.38
CA GLN A 206 -3.78 -11.61 10.62
C GLN A 206 -4.73 -10.67 9.86
N THR A 207 -4.45 -9.37 9.86
CA THR A 207 -5.25 -8.41 9.08
C THR A 207 -5.26 -8.72 7.59
N LEU A 208 -4.10 -9.08 7.00
CA LEU A 208 -4.05 -9.51 5.59
C LEU A 208 -4.83 -10.82 5.36
N PHE A 209 -4.69 -11.76 6.27
CA PHE A 209 -5.39 -13.05 6.19
C PHE A 209 -6.91 -12.86 6.27
N ASP A 210 -7.40 -12.05 7.21
CA ASP A 210 -8.84 -11.79 7.45
C ASP A 210 -9.52 -11.10 6.25
N VAL A 211 -8.78 -10.33 5.45
CA VAL A 211 -9.30 -9.75 4.20
C VAL A 211 -9.17 -10.68 2.98
N GLY A 212 -8.79 -11.95 3.20
CA GLY A 212 -8.72 -12.96 2.15
C GLY A 212 -7.43 -12.97 1.34
N LEU A 213 -6.36 -12.31 1.80
CA LEU A 213 -5.06 -12.24 1.13
C LEU A 213 -4.05 -13.27 1.65
N GLY A 214 -4.51 -14.39 2.22
CA GLY A 214 -3.65 -15.46 2.75
C GLY A 214 -2.70 -16.07 1.73
N TYR A 215 -3.10 -16.11 0.46
CA TYR A 215 -2.37 -16.75 -0.64
C TYR A 215 -1.25 -15.90 -1.24
N ILE A 216 -1.23 -14.57 -1.01
CA ILE A 216 -0.19 -13.71 -1.60
C ILE A 216 1.14 -13.87 -0.86
N ARG A 217 2.26 -13.72 -1.60
CA ARG A 217 3.59 -13.74 -0.99
C ARG A 217 3.93 -12.38 -0.40
N LEU A 218 4.66 -12.37 0.72
CA LEU A 218 5.07 -11.14 1.40
C LEU A 218 5.89 -10.23 0.49
N GLY A 219 6.78 -10.80 -0.31
CA GLY A 219 7.67 -10.09 -1.23
C GLY A 219 7.16 -9.96 -2.66
N GLN A 220 5.92 -10.35 -2.95
CA GLN A 220 5.34 -10.24 -4.29
C GLN A 220 5.40 -8.79 -4.78
N PRO A 221 6.06 -8.51 -5.92
CA PRO A 221 6.12 -7.15 -6.45
C PRO A 221 4.73 -6.60 -6.73
N ALA A 222 4.48 -5.35 -6.37
CA ALA A 222 3.20 -4.68 -6.64
C ALA A 222 2.98 -4.34 -8.14
N THR A 223 3.98 -4.63 -8.97
CA THR A 223 3.96 -4.42 -10.43
C THR A 223 3.57 -5.67 -11.21
N THR A 224 3.30 -6.78 -10.54
CA THR A 224 2.87 -8.07 -11.13
C THR A 224 1.39 -8.32 -10.93
#